data_6bd057d699abfb67de2f79b58b7ae602
#
_entry.id   6bd057d699abfb67de2f79b58b7ae602
#
_cell.length_a   1.000
_cell.length_b   1.000
_cell.length_c   1.000
_cell.angle_alpha   90.00
_cell.angle_beta   90.00
_cell.angle_gamma   90.00
#
_symmetry.space_group_name_H-M   'P 1'
#
loop_
_entity.id
_entity.type
_entity.pdbx_description
1 polymer ?
#
loop_
_entity_poly.entity_id
_entity_poly.type
_entity_poly.pdbx_seq_one_letter_code
_entity_poly.pdbx_strand_id
1 'polypeptide(L)'
;MPDNYYDELLAGIRKNMEQGHYDSANAMIEEELSMPYVPSKVLTELNELKKELKPYLSKEKEMKIMSPEEVSKALEKGGEAVFRALRTLDNSNIRNYLDVIQEYLLDEMADRLVVSMLIEACQKQQVSTPLSYYHQGERQIDVPSQLKGMFADEAVNEAYGMMVRILESQNPSFLKQCEQVLVQYVSLNYPQKITVSGEDLAYSVIRYVYLAYDDEEGFDEFARAQQISLENLVDIII
;
A
#
# COMPACT_ATOMS: atom_id res chain seq x y z
N MET A 1 17.81 33.46 -10.72
CA MET A 1 18.49 32.21 -11.07
C MET A 1 18.80 32.29 -12.57
N PRO A 2 19.96 31.86 -13.04
CA PRO A 2 20.30 32.03 -14.42
C PRO A 2 19.36 31.25 -15.32
N ASP A 3 18.94 31.85 -16.43
CA ASP A 3 18.12 31.24 -17.49
C ASP A 3 18.71 29.91 -18.01
N ASN A 4 19.98 29.67 -17.75
CA ASN A 4 20.75 28.51 -18.20
C ASN A 4 20.30 27.16 -17.55
N TYR A 5 19.83 27.11 -16.29
CA TYR A 5 19.46 25.86 -15.63
C TYR A 5 18.27 25.18 -16.32
N TYR A 6 17.22 25.91 -16.56
CA TYR A 6 16.02 25.35 -17.18
C TYR A 6 16.23 25.01 -18.67
N ASP A 7 17.06 25.79 -19.38
CA ASP A 7 17.43 25.48 -20.75
C ASP A 7 18.23 24.18 -20.82
N GLU A 8 19.17 23.96 -19.90
CA GLU A 8 19.95 22.72 -19.79
C GLU A 8 19.08 21.53 -19.39
N LEU A 9 18.16 21.70 -18.42
CA LEU A 9 17.21 20.69 -17.99
C LEU A 9 16.32 20.23 -19.15
N LEU A 10 15.66 21.16 -19.84
CA LEU A 10 14.78 20.87 -20.97
C LEU A 10 15.53 20.20 -22.13
N ALA A 11 16.77 20.65 -22.40
CA ALA A 11 17.63 20.02 -23.40
C ALA A 11 18.00 18.58 -22.99
N GLY A 12 18.32 18.34 -21.71
CA GLY A 12 18.61 17.02 -21.16
C GLY A 12 17.42 16.07 -21.28
N ILE A 13 16.21 16.54 -20.95
CA ILE A 13 14.98 15.77 -21.09
C ILE A 13 14.74 15.38 -22.56
N ARG A 14 14.81 16.35 -23.48
CA ARG A 14 14.64 16.09 -24.93
C ARG A 14 15.67 15.11 -25.46
N LYS A 15 16.93 15.23 -25.05
CA LYS A 15 18.01 14.31 -25.44
C LYS A 15 17.72 12.88 -24.97
N ASN A 16 17.25 12.70 -23.72
CA ASN A 16 16.84 11.39 -23.22
C ASN A 16 15.67 10.80 -24.03
N MET A 17 14.69 11.64 -24.41
CA MET A 17 13.57 11.22 -25.27
C MET A 17 14.06 10.77 -26.67
N GLU A 18 14.96 11.52 -27.29
CA GLU A 18 15.54 11.18 -28.59
C GLU A 18 16.37 9.88 -28.56
N GLN A 19 17.01 9.60 -27.44
CA GLN A 19 17.78 8.37 -27.20
C GLN A 19 16.92 7.17 -26.78
N GLY A 20 15.61 7.33 -26.63
CA GLY A 20 14.70 6.28 -26.15
C GLY A 20 14.76 6.01 -24.64
N HIS A 21 15.46 6.84 -23.86
CA HIS A 21 15.55 6.72 -22.40
C HIS A 21 14.35 7.39 -21.73
N TYR A 22 13.14 6.88 -22.02
CA TYR A 22 11.90 7.51 -21.63
C TYR A 22 11.67 7.54 -20.11
N ASP A 23 12.09 6.50 -19.38
CA ASP A 23 11.99 6.47 -17.92
C ASP A 23 12.88 7.55 -17.26
N SER A 24 14.11 7.74 -17.78
CA SER A 24 15.02 8.80 -17.30
C SER A 24 14.45 10.19 -17.59
N ALA A 25 13.90 10.40 -18.78
CA ALA A 25 13.24 11.65 -19.14
C ALA A 25 12.04 11.94 -18.23
N ASN A 26 11.21 10.94 -17.95
CA ASN A 26 10.07 11.07 -17.05
C ASN A 26 10.49 11.37 -15.61
N ALA A 27 11.54 10.70 -15.11
CA ALA A 27 12.06 10.96 -13.76
C ALA A 27 12.52 12.42 -13.61
N MET A 28 13.25 12.97 -14.59
CA MET A 28 13.67 14.38 -14.58
C MET A 28 12.47 15.35 -14.59
N ILE A 29 11.41 15.04 -15.33
CA ILE A 29 10.18 15.86 -15.36
C ILE A 29 9.46 15.81 -14.01
N GLU A 30 9.28 14.61 -13.42
CA GLU A 30 8.59 14.44 -12.13
C GLU A 30 9.36 15.12 -10.99
N GLU A 31 10.70 15.00 -10.98
CA GLU A 31 11.56 15.65 -10.01
C GLU A 31 11.35 17.17 -10.02
N GLU A 32 11.41 17.79 -11.21
CA GLU A 32 11.24 19.22 -11.35
C GLU A 32 9.82 19.70 -11.02
N LEU A 33 8.79 18.95 -11.45
CA LEU A 33 7.39 19.25 -11.12
C LEU A 33 7.08 19.13 -9.62
N SER A 34 7.90 18.40 -8.85
CA SER A 34 7.78 18.29 -7.38
C SER A 34 8.36 19.49 -6.63
N MET A 35 9.12 20.35 -7.30
CA MET A 35 9.74 21.53 -6.69
C MET A 35 8.69 22.58 -6.31
N PRO A 36 8.86 23.28 -5.17
CA PRO A 36 7.87 24.23 -4.66
C PRO A 36 7.68 25.48 -5.56
N TYR A 37 8.59 25.75 -6.46
CA TYR A 37 8.51 26.87 -7.38
C TYR A 37 9.15 26.52 -8.74
N VAL A 38 8.32 26.45 -9.79
CA VAL A 38 8.71 26.31 -11.19
C VAL A 38 8.15 27.50 -11.98
N PRO A 39 8.96 28.22 -12.79
CA PRO A 39 8.45 29.31 -13.61
C PRO A 39 7.35 28.84 -14.54
N SER A 40 6.27 29.62 -14.69
CA SER A 40 5.05 29.20 -15.41
C SER A 40 5.31 28.78 -16.86
N LYS A 41 6.30 29.39 -17.53
CA LYS A 41 6.71 28.99 -18.89
C LYS A 41 7.31 27.60 -18.90
N VAL A 42 8.21 27.31 -17.97
CA VAL A 42 8.86 25.99 -17.83
C VAL A 42 7.85 24.93 -17.42
N LEU A 43 6.93 25.26 -16.50
CA LEU A 43 5.85 24.37 -16.10
C LEU A 43 4.99 23.92 -17.28
N THR A 44 4.71 24.84 -18.21
CA THR A 44 3.94 24.52 -19.43
C THR A 44 4.73 23.56 -20.33
N GLU A 45 6.03 23.83 -20.58
CA GLU A 45 6.89 22.97 -21.41
C GLU A 45 7.06 21.58 -20.79
N LEU A 46 7.30 21.47 -19.48
CA LEU A 46 7.39 20.19 -18.79
C LEU A 46 6.11 19.36 -18.91
N ASN A 47 4.95 20.00 -18.78
CA ASN A 47 3.66 19.31 -18.95
C ASN A 47 3.40 18.88 -20.41
N GLU A 48 3.90 19.62 -21.40
CA GLU A 48 3.85 19.21 -22.81
C GLU A 48 4.75 18.01 -23.07
N LEU A 49 6.01 18.05 -22.61
CA LEU A 49 6.94 16.92 -22.71
C LEU A 49 6.40 15.66 -21.99
N LYS A 50 5.76 15.83 -20.83
CA LYS A 50 5.11 14.73 -20.13
C LYS A 50 3.97 14.10 -20.94
N LYS A 51 3.18 14.91 -21.65
CA LYS A 51 2.14 14.41 -22.56
C LYS A 51 2.73 13.66 -23.75
N GLU A 52 3.82 14.17 -24.32
CA GLU A 52 4.56 13.50 -25.41
C GLU A 52 5.17 12.17 -24.98
N LEU A 53 5.68 12.08 -23.75
CA LEU A 53 6.24 10.86 -23.17
C LEU A 53 5.20 9.76 -22.90
N LYS A 54 3.96 10.15 -22.56
CA LYS A 54 2.91 9.22 -22.16
C LYS A 54 2.70 8.00 -23.08
N PRO A 55 2.72 8.12 -24.43
CA PRO A 55 2.58 6.98 -25.32
C PRO A 55 3.78 6.02 -25.30
N TYR A 56 4.98 6.53 -25.01
CA TYR A 56 6.20 5.73 -24.96
C TYR A 56 6.34 4.99 -23.64
N LEU A 57 6.04 5.64 -22.53
CA LEU A 57 5.97 5.03 -21.20
C LEU A 57 4.87 3.95 -21.10
N SER A 58 3.78 4.12 -21.86
CA SER A 58 2.72 3.10 -21.93
C SER A 58 3.09 1.91 -22.82
N LYS A 59 3.96 2.08 -23.81
CA LYS A 59 4.42 0.98 -24.67
C LYS A 59 5.45 0.06 -23.99
N GLU A 60 6.30 0.57 -23.11
CA GLU A 60 7.18 -0.28 -22.28
C GLU A 60 6.43 -1.05 -21.21
N LYS A 61 5.20 -0.66 -20.91
CA LYS A 61 4.26 -1.36 -20.04
C LYS A 61 3.15 -2.08 -20.79
N GLU A 62 3.42 -2.72 -21.93
CA GLU A 62 2.65 -3.92 -22.28
C GLU A 62 2.97 -4.95 -21.20
N MET A 63 2.16 -4.87 -20.15
CA MET A 63 2.27 -5.75 -19.01
C MET A 63 2.00 -7.16 -19.52
N LYS A 64 3.07 -7.94 -19.70
CA LYS A 64 2.94 -9.35 -20.07
C LYS A 64 2.10 -10.01 -18.99
N ILE A 65 0.84 -10.29 -19.31
CA ILE A 65 -0.04 -11.06 -18.44
C ILE A 65 0.60 -12.43 -18.24
N MET A 66 0.87 -12.79 -17.00
CA MET A 66 1.47 -14.07 -16.66
C MET A 66 0.44 -15.19 -16.81
N SER A 67 0.87 -16.35 -17.26
CA SER A 67 0.02 -17.54 -17.22
C SER A 67 -0.23 -18.00 -15.77
N PRO A 68 -1.24 -18.84 -15.50
CA PRO A 68 -1.45 -19.40 -14.16
C PRO A 68 -0.20 -20.07 -13.58
N GLU A 69 0.57 -20.82 -14.39
CA GLU A 69 1.81 -21.46 -13.95
C GLU A 69 2.92 -20.45 -13.65
N GLU A 70 2.98 -19.35 -14.39
CA GLU A 70 3.93 -18.24 -14.10
C GLU A 70 3.54 -17.53 -12.81
N VAL A 71 2.25 -17.35 -12.52
CA VAL A 71 1.73 -16.77 -11.27
C VAL A 71 2.07 -17.69 -10.08
N SER A 72 1.82 -19.00 -10.18
CA SER A 72 2.18 -19.98 -9.14
C SER A 72 3.66 -19.86 -8.77
N LYS A 73 4.55 -19.95 -9.75
CA LYS A 73 6.00 -19.81 -9.53
C LYS A 73 6.40 -18.46 -8.94
N ALA A 74 5.69 -17.40 -9.28
CA ALA A 74 5.97 -16.07 -8.76
C ALA A 74 5.56 -15.93 -7.30
N LEU A 75 4.43 -16.53 -6.90
CA LEU A 75 3.98 -16.59 -5.50
C LEU A 75 4.95 -17.41 -4.63
N GLU A 76 5.38 -18.58 -5.12
CA GLU A 76 6.36 -19.43 -4.43
C GLU A 76 7.73 -18.75 -4.26
N LYS A 77 8.16 -17.98 -5.27
CA LYS A 77 9.44 -17.30 -5.26
C LYS A 77 9.51 -16.16 -4.23
N GLY A 78 8.38 -15.51 -3.97
CA GLY A 78 8.31 -14.37 -3.06
C GLY A 78 8.90 -13.06 -3.64
N GLY A 79 9.00 -12.04 -2.80
CA GLY A 79 9.65 -10.76 -3.12
C GLY A 79 9.00 -10.03 -4.31
N GLU A 80 9.81 -9.45 -5.21
CA GLU A 80 9.31 -8.71 -6.37
C GLU A 80 8.44 -9.54 -7.32
N ALA A 81 8.61 -10.86 -7.34
CA ALA A 81 7.83 -11.73 -8.21
C ALA A 81 6.34 -11.72 -7.81
N VAL A 82 6.05 -11.66 -6.51
CA VAL A 82 4.68 -11.55 -5.97
C VAL A 82 3.99 -10.28 -6.49
N PHE A 83 4.66 -9.13 -6.47
CA PHE A 83 4.06 -7.88 -6.95
C PHE A 83 3.71 -7.94 -8.44
N ARG A 84 4.51 -8.66 -9.25
CA ARG A 84 4.19 -8.89 -10.67
C ARG A 84 2.99 -9.82 -10.84
N ALA A 85 2.90 -10.87 -10.01
CA ALA A 85 1.74 -11.76 -10.00
C ALA A 85 0.46 -11.00 -9.60
N LEU A 86 0.49 -10.25 -8.48
CA LEU A 86 -0.65 -9.44 -8.03
C LEU A 86 -1.09 -8.43 -9.10
N ARG A 87 -0.14 -7.74 -9.75
CA ARG A 87 -0.45 -6.83 -10.86
C ARG A 87 -1.09 -7.55 -12.04
N THR A 88 -0.67 -8.79 -12.35
CA THR A 88 -1.33 -9.62 -13.38
C THR A 88 -2.77 -9.92 -12.98
N LEU A 89 -2.99 -10.33 -11.73
CA LEU A 89 -4.33 -10.65 -11.21
C LEU A 89 -5.26 -9.42 -11.24
N ASP A 90 -4.76 -8.23 -10.88
CA ASP A 90 -5.54 -6.99 -10.91
C ASP A 90 -5.97 -6.58 -12.34
N ASN A 91 -5.15 -6.91 -13.35
CA ASN A 91 -5.36 -6.49 -14.74
C ASN A 91 -5.89 -7.61 -15.66
N SER A 92 -6.28 -8.74 -15.11
CA SER A 92 -6.85 -9.88 -15.83
C SER A 92 -8.12 -10.38 -15.15
N ASN A 93 -8.81 -11.32 -15.79
CA ASN A 93 -9.93 -12.00 -15.13
C ASN A 93 -9.39 -12.98 -14.08
N ILE A 94 -9.45 -12.61 -12.81
CA ILE A 94 -8.90 -13.39 -11.69
C ILE A 94 -9.48 -14.80 -11.60
N ARG A 95 -10.67 -15.03 -12.18
CA ARG A 95 -11.31 -16.36 -12.19
C ARG A 95 -10.51 -17.41 -12.93
N ASN A 96 -9.63 -16.99 -13.85
CA ASN A 96 -8.73 -17.91 -14.56
C ASN A 96 -7.55 -18.40 -13.70
N TYR A 97 -7.37 -17.82 -12.51
CA TYR A 97 -6.26 -18.09 -11.58
C TYR A 97 -6.73 -18.66 -10.24
N LEU A 98 -8.03 -18.95 -10.08
CA LEU A 98 -8.57 -19.37 -8.79
C LEU A 98 -7.93 -20.66 -8.25
N ASP A 99 -7.58 -21.59 -9.10
CA ASP A 99 -6.94 -22.85 -8.68
C ASP A 99 -5.55 -22.56 -8.06
N VAL A 100 -4.76 -21.72 -8.73
CA VAL A 100 -3.43 -21.30 -8.26
C VAL A 100 -3.54 -20.48 -6.97
N ILE A 101 -4.51 -19.57 -6.90
CA ILE A 101 -4.76 -18.77 -5.70
C ILE A 101 -5.14 -19.69 -4.54
N GLN A 102 -6.08 -20.62 -4.76
CA GLN A 102 -6.54 -21.53 -3.71
C GLN A 102 -5.42 -22.45 -3.22
N GLU A 103 -4.54 -22.92 -4.10
CA GLU A 103 -3.37 -23.73 -3.75
C GLU A 103 -2.43 -22.95 -2.82
N TYR A 104 -2.10 -21.68 -3.15
CA TYR A 104 -1.28 -20.82 -2.32
C TYR A 104 -1.94 -20.51 -0.96
N LEU A 105 -3.23 -20.24 -0.94
CA LEU A 105 -3.98 -19.93 0.28
C LEU A 105 -4.07 -21.11 1.26
N LEU A 106 -3.90 -22.34 0.78
CA LEU A 106 -3.90 -23.58 1.58
C LEU A 106 -2.52 -23.99 2.10
N ASP A 107 -1.47 -23.24 1.76
CA ASP A 107 -0.16 -23.43 2.36
C ASP A 107 -0.14 -22.74 3.74
N GLU A 108 0.05 -23.52 4.80
CA GLU A 108 0.15 -23.02 6.18
C GLU A 108 1.35 -22.09 6.40
N MET A 109 2.36 -22.19 5.54
CA MET A 109 3.57 -21.36 5.57
C MET A 109 3.50 -20.16 4.63
N ALA A 110 2.36 -19.96 3.94
CA ALA A 110 2.18 -18.84 3.04
C ALA A 110 2.36 -17.49 3.75
N ASP A 111 3.00 -16.53 3.08
CA ASP A 111 3.15 -15.17 3.59
C ASP A 111 1.77 -14.54 3.82
N ARG A 112 1.50 -14.15 5.06
CA ARG A 112 0.19 -13.68 5.50
C ARG A 112 -0.24 -12.41 4.76
N LEU A 113 0.69 -11.52 4.45
CA LEU A 113 0.39 -10.31 3.68
C LEU A 113 -0.03 -10.67 2.25
N VAL A 114 0.66 -11.64 1.63
CA VAL A 114 0.31 -12.13 0.28
C VAL A 114 -1.08 -12.79 0.28
N VAL A 115 -1.38 -13.60 1.29
CA VAL A 115 -2.72 -14.20 1.49
C VAL A 115 -3.79 -13.11 1.51
N SER A 116 -3.60 -12.06 2.30
CA SER A 116 -4.54 -10.94 2.40
C SER A 116 -4.70 -10.19 1.08
N MET A 117 -3.60 -9.93 0.37
CA MET A 117 -3.64 -9.27 -0.94
C MET A 117 -4.36 -10.11 -2.01
N LEU A 118 -4.19 -11.44 -2.01
CA LEU A 118 -4.89 -12.34 -2.91
C LEU A 118 -6.40 -12.36 -2.64
N ILE A 119 -6.80 -12.42 -1.37
CA ILE A 119 -8.21 -12.36 -0.97
C ILE A 119 -8.81 -11.01 -1.36
N GLU A 120 -8.08 -9.89 -1.16
CA GLU A 120 -8.55 -8.56 -1.57
C GLU A 120 -8.68 -8.44 -3.10
N ALA A 121 -7.73 -8.97 -3.87
CA ALA A 121 -7.84 -9.00 -5.33
C ALA A 121 -9.09 -9.77 -5.80
N CYS A 122 -9.40 -10.89 -5.14
CA CYS A 122 -10.64 -11.64 -5.37
C CYS A 122 -11.88 -10.86 -4.96
N GLN A 123 -11.83 -10.13 -3.85
CA GLN A 123 -12.91 -9.27 -3.37
C GLN A 123 -13.19 -8.12 -4.37
N LYS A 124 -12.17 -7.42 -4.83
CA LYS A 124 -12.30 -6.33 -5.82
C LYS A 124 -12.97 -6.78 -7.11
N GLN A 125 -12.71 -8.01 -7.54
CA GLN A 125 -13.33 -8.59 -8.72
C GLN A 125 -14.61 -9.40 -8.43
N GLN A 126 -15.15 -9.28 -7.21
CA GLN A 126 -16.42 -9.88 -6.81
C GLN A 126 -16.48 -11.40 -7.06
N VAL A 127 -15.43 -12.11 -6.64
CA VAL A 127 -15.39 -13.57 -6.72
C VAL A 127 -16.38 -14.16 -5.72
N SER A 128 -17.32 -14.98 -6.20
CA SER A 128 -18.33 -15.65 -5.38
C SER A 128 -17.99 -17.09 -5.02
N THR A 129 -16.87 -17.61 -5.51
CA THR A 129 -16.34 -18.92 -5.10
C THR A 129 -15.76 -18.81 -3.71
N PRO A 130 -16.16 -19.66 -2.73
CA PRO A 130 -15.54 -19.70 -1.42
C PRO A 130 -14.04 -20.00 -1.52
N LEU A 131 -13.24 -19.28 -0.77
CA LEU A 131 -11.80 -19.51 -0.64
C LEU A 131 -11.47 -19.98 0.76
N SER A 132 -10.63 -21.01 0.87
CA SER A 132 -10.10 -21.51 2.13
C SER A 132 -8.69 -20.99 2.33
N TYR A 133 -8.34 -20.58 3.54
CA TYR A 133 -7.00 -20.09 3.88
C TYR A 133 -6.70 -20.35 5.36
N TYR A 134 -5.45 -20.20 5.78
CA TYR A 134 -5.07 -20.28 7.19
C TYR A 134 -4.93 -18.90 7.81
N HIS A 135 -5.45 -18.73 9.03
CA HIS A 135 -5.27 -17.55 9.86
C HIS A 135 -4.98 -18.00 11.29
N GLN A 136 -3.83 -17.60 11.83
CA GLN A 136 -3.36 -18.00 13.17
C GLN A 136 -3.41 -19.52 13.42
N GLY A 137 -3.06 -20.31 12.40
CA GLY A 137 -3.05 -21.78 12.45
C GLY A 137 -4.42 -22.43 12.28
N GLU A 138 -5.50 -21.67 12.17
CA GLU A 138 -6.84 -22.17 11.94
C GLU A 138 -7.26 -21.99 10.48
N ARG A 139 -7.93 -23.02 9.94
CA ARG A 139 -8.51 -22.95 8.59
C ARG A 139 -9.79 -22.12 8.60
N GLN A 140 -9.82 -21.09 7.77
CA GLN A 140 -10.96 -20.22 7.57
C GLN A 140 -11.53 -20.41 6.15
N ILE A 141 -12.80 -20.03 5.96
CA ILE A 141 -13.47 -20.07 4.66
C ILE A 141 -14.30 -18.80 4.52
N ASP A 142 -14.03 -18.01 3.48
CA ASP A 142 -14.78 -16.83 3.16
C ASP A 142 -15.17 -16.75 1.68
N VAL A 143 -16.23 -16.01 1.39
CA VAL A 143 -16.67 -15.69 0.03
C VAL A 143 -16.23 -14.26 -0.28
N PRO A 144 -15.22 -14.03 -1.15
CA PRO A 144 -14.64 -12.70 -1.35
C PRO A 144 -15.66 -11.62 -1.71
N SER A 145 -16.67 -11.93 -2.53
CA SER A 145 -17.73 -10.96 -2.90
C SER A 145 -18.60 -10.48 -1.72
N GLN A 146 -18.55 -11.15 -0.57
CA GLN A 146 -19.29 -10.79 0.63
C GLN A 146 -18.43 -10.00 1.64
N LEU A 147 -17.12 -9.93 1.40
CA LEU A 147 -16.20 -9.19 2.24
C LEU A 147 -16.26 -7.69 1.93
N LYS A 148 -15.97 -6.87 2.93
CA LYS A 148 -15.63 -5.46 2.74
C LYS A 148 -14.20 -5.37 2.19
N GLY A 149 -13.86 -4.26 1.52
CA GLY A 149 -12.46 -3.99 1.16
C GLY A 149 -11.58 -3.85 2.40
N MET A 150 -10.30 -4.17 2.29
CA MET A 150 -9.33 -4.24 3.39
C MET A 150 -9.36 -3.01 4.32
N PHE A 151 -9.47 -1.81 3.76
CA PHE A 151 -9.50 -0.54 4.51
C PHE A 151 -10.90 0.07 4.60
N ALA A 152 -11.97 -0.68 4.33
CA ALA A 152 -13.34 -0.18 4.37
C ALA A 152 -14.04 -0.36 5.73
N ASP A 153 -13.31 -0.82 6.75
CA ASP A 153 -13.84 -0.96 8.12
C ASP A 153 -13.96 0.41 8.79
N GLU A 154 -15.11 0.65 9.45
CA GLU A 154 -15.38 1.92 10.12
C GLU A 154 -14.40 2.17 11.27
N ALA A 155 -14.06 1.12 12.05
CA ALA A 155 -13.10 1.23 13.14
C ALA A 155 -11.71 1.66 12.65
N VAL A 156 -11.28 1.20 11.47
CA VAL A 156 -9.99 1.60 10.86
C VAL A 156 -10.01 3.08 10.49
N ASN A 157 -11.08 3.54 9.86
CA ASN A 157 -11.21 4.95 9.44
C ASN A 157 -11.32 5.88 10.65
N GLU A 158 -12.04 5.46 11.69
CA GLU A 158 -12.15 6.20 12.94
C GLU A 158 -10.80 6.28 13.65
N ALA A 159 -10.06 5.16 13.75
CA ALA A 159 -8.73 5.11 14.34
C ALA A 159 -7.77 6.05 13.63
N TYR A 160 -7.74 6.00 12.29
CA TYR A 160 -6.91 6.92 11.49
C TYR A 160 -7.27 8.38 11.76
N GLY A 161 -8.56 8.74 11.67
CA GLY A 161 -9.02 10.10 11.93
C GLY A 161 -8.70 10.59 13.34
N MET A 162 -8.69 9.70 14.33
CA MET A 162 -8.32 10.03 15.70
C MET A 162 -6.82 10.27 15.85
N MET A 163 -5.97 9.41 15.28
CA MET A 163 -4.51 9.60 15.28
C MET A 163 -4.12 10.93 14.62
N VAL A 164 -4.74 11.27 13.48
CA VAL A 164 -4.52 12.56 12.80
C VAL A 164 -4.86 13.73 13.74
N ARG A 165 -6.05 13.73 14.35
CA ARG A 165 -6.47 14.81 15.28
C ARG A 165 -5.52 15.03 16.45
N ILE A 166 -4.94 13.95 16.98
CA ILE A 166 -4.07 14.01 18.17
C ILE A 166 -2.64 14.40 17.77
N LEU A 167 -2.11 13.84 16.69
CA LEU A 167 -0.67 13.82 16.42
C LEU A 167 -0.22 14.76 15.30
N GLU A 168 -1.10 15.10 14.33
CA GLU A 168 -0.70 15.83 13.12
C GLU A 168 0.02 17.15 13.42
N SER A 169 -0.50 17.94 14.38
CA SER A 169 0.08 19.23 14.76
C SER A 169 1.23 19.13 15.76
N GLN A 170 1.31 18.03 16.51
CA GLN A 170 2.27 17.86 17.61
C GLN A 170 3.51 17.08 17.17
N ASN A 171 3.32 15.96 16.47
CA ASN A 171 4.39 15.08 16.02
C ASN A 171 4.05 14.35 14.71
N PRO A 172 4.17 15.03 13.55
CA PRO A 172 3.80 14.44 12.25
C PRO A 172 4.67 13.23 11.89
N SER A 173 5.92 13.16 12.36
CA SER A 173 6.78 12.00 12.13
C SER A 173 6.29 10.77 12.87
N PHE A 174 5.84 10.94 14.11
CA PHE A 174 5.26 9.87 14.92
C PHE A 174 3.91 9.41 14.33
N LEU A 175 3.08 10.35 13.87
CA LEU A 175 1.84 10.03 13.15
C LEU A 175 2.11 9.11 11.96
N LYS A 176 3.11 9.42 11.13
CA LYS A 176 3.46 8.60 9.97
C LYS A 176 3.83 7.15 10.35
N GLN A 177 4.47 6.97 11.50
CA GLN A 177 4.78 5.63 12.01
C GLN A 177 3.52 4.90 12.49
N CYS A 178 2.63 5.60 13.20
CA CYS A 178 1.33 5.05 13.58
C CYS A 178 0.50 4.63 12.34
N GLU A 179 0.51 5.44 11.27
CA GLU A 179 -0.14 5.09 10.00
C GLU A 179 0.44 3.80 9.41
N GLN A 180 1.76 3.65 9.39
CA GLN A 180 2.41 2.44 8.88
C GLN A 180 2.02 1.20 9.69
N VAL A 181 2.02 1.31 11.01
CA VAL A 181 1.62 0.24 11.93
C VAL A 181 0.15 -0.13 11.72
N LEU A 182 -0.75 0.85 11.61
CA LEU A 182 -2.17 0.60 11.34
C LEU A 182 -2.37 -0.13 10.02
N VAL A 183 -1.72 0.34 8.94
CA VAL A 183 -1.79 -0.30 7.62
C VAL A 183 -1.30 -1.74 7.69
N GLN A 184 -0.18 -1.99 8.36
CA GLN A 184 0.39 -3.32 8.48
C GLN A 184 -0.52 -4.24 9.32
N TYR A 185 -1.03 -3.77 10.45
CA TYR A 185 -1.96 -4.51 11.30
C TYR A 185 -3.23 -4.91 10.54
N VAL A 186 -3.86 -3.96 9.83
CA VAL A 186 -5.06 -4.23 9.03
C VAL A 186 -4.75 -5.23 7.91
N SER A 187 -3.64 -5.06 7.21
CA SER A 187 -3.24 -5.94 6.11
C SER A 187 -2.98 -7.37 6.58
N LEU A 188 -2.35 -7.57 7.73
CA LEU A 188 -2.06 -8.90 8.28
C LEU A 188 -3.31 -9.59 8.87
N ASN A 189 -4.30 -8.82 9.30
CA ASN A 189 -5.54 -9.38 9.85
C ASN A 189 -6.63 -9.60 8.80
N TYR A 190 -6.57 -8.93 7.64
CA TYR A 190 -7.59 -9.10 6.62
C TYR A 190 -7.69 -10.57 6.13
N PRO A 191 -8.88 -11.13 5.91
CA PRO A 191 -10.20 -10.49 5.91
C PRO A 191 -10.95 -10.49 7.26
N GLN A 192 -10.26 -10.79 8.36
CA GLN A 192 -10.90 -10.81 9.69
C GLN A 192 -11.43 -9.42 10.04
N LYS A 193 -12.59 -9.41 10.66
CA LYS A 193 -13.22 -8.17 11.11
C LYS A 193 -12.47 -7.59 12.30
N ILE A 194 -12.23 -6.30 12.28
CA ILE A 194 -11.74 -5.57 13.45
C ILE A 194 -12.88 -5.51 14.49
N THR A 195 -12.65 -6.05 15.67
CA THR A 195 -13.70 -6.21 16.73
C THR A 195 -13.63 -5.13 17.80
N VAL A 196 -12.56 -4.34 17.81
CA VAL A 196 -12.38 -3.24 18.76
C VAL A 196 -12.91 -1.92 18.21
N SER A 197 -13.18 -0.96 19.09
CA SER A 197 -13.56 0.39 18.67
C SER A 197 -12.43 1.09 17.91
N GLY A 198 -12.76 2.07 17.08
CA GLY A 198 -11.73 2.87 16.40
C GLY A 198 -10.85 3.63 17.39
N GLU A 199 -11.41 4.08 18.53
CA GLU A 199 -10.67 4.72 19.60
C GLU A 199 -9.64 3.79 20.24
N ASP A 200 -10.05 2.59 20.65
CA ASP A 200 -9.17 1.60 21.26
C ASP A 200 -8.08 1.15 20.27
N LEU A 201 -8.44 0.99 18.98
CA LEU A 201 -7.47 0.69 17.93
C LEU A 201 -6.44 1.80 17.75
N ALA A 202 -6.86 3.07 17.73
CA ALA A 202 -5.95 4.21 17.62
C ALA A 202 -4.94 4.22 18.77
N TYR A 203 -5.42 4.08 20.00
CA TYR A 203 -4.54 4.07 21.17
C TYR A 203 -3.64 2.82 21.24
N SER A 204 -4.12 1.68 20.78
CA SER A 204 -3.32 0.46 20.68
C SER A 204 -2.15 0.63 19.70
N VAL A 205 -2.40 1.25 18.55
CA VAL A 205 -1.37 1.58 17.57
C VAL A 205 -0.37 2.58 18.13
N ILE A 206 -0.85 3.66 18.78
CA ILE A 206 0.01 4.66 19.42
C ILE A 206 0.89 4.00 20.50
N ARG A 207 0.31 3.16 21.36
CA ARG A 207 1.04 2.38 22.37
C ARG A 207 2.13 1.54 21.73
N TYR A 208 1.81 0.79 20.68
CA TYR A 208 2.76 -0.05 19.97
C TYR A 208 3.99 0.75 19.50
N VAL A 209 3.76 1.93 18.92
CA VAL A 209 4.87 2.78 18.44
C VAL A 209 5.73 3.31 19.59
N TYR A 210 5.13 3.75 20.71
CA TYR A 210 5.90 4.14 21.90
C TYR A 210 6.78 2.99 22.42
N LEU A 211 6.20 1.79 22.55
CA LEU A 211 6.92 0.60 23.03
C LEU A 211 8.03 0.17 22.06
N ALA A 212 7.84 0.36 20.74
CA ALA A 212 8.87 0.09 19.75
C ALA A 212 10.09 1.02 19.86
N TYR A 213 9.95 2.15 20.57
CA TYR A 213 11.04 3.06 20.92
C TYR A 213 11.55 2.90 22.35
N ASP A 214 11.13 1.86 23.07
CA ASP A 214 11.42 1.66 24.49
C ASP A 214 10.98 2.84 25.39
N ASP A 215 9.92 3.58 24.98
CA ASP A 215 9.40 4.78 25.67
C ASP A 215 8.07 4.47 26.39
N GLU A 216 8.11 3.57 27.35
CA GLU A 216 6.94 3.25 28.20
C GLU A 216 6.49 4.46 29.03
N GLU A 217 7.45 5.24 29.58
CA GLU A 217 7.14 6.41 30.38
C GLU A 217 6.39 7.47 29.55
N GLY A 218 6.82 7.70 28.32
CA GLY A 218 6.16 8.61 27.39
C GLY A 218 4.73 8.17 27.06
N PHE A 219 4.50 6.85 26.87
CA PHE A 219 3.16 6.34 26.70
C PHE A 219 2.29 6.54 27.96
N ASP A 220 2.81 6.29 29.15
CA ASP A 220 2.09 6.47 30.41
C ASP A 220 1.68 7.95 30.64
N GLU A 221 2.56 8.90 30.27
CA GLU A 221 2.24 10.33 30.32
C GLU A 221 1.15 10.68 29.30
N PHE A 222 1.28 10.18 28.07
CA PHE A 222 0.28 10.35 27.02
C PHE A 222 -1.08 9.75 27.44
N ALA A 223 -1.10 8.54 27.96
CA ALA A 223 -2.31 7.85 28.39
C ALA A 223 -3.04 8.61 29.50
N ARG A 224 -2.29 9.14 30.48
CA ARG A 224 -2.84 9.99 31.56
C ARG A 224 -3.42 11.30 31.03
N ALA A 225 -2.71 11.95 30.09
CA ALA A 225 -3.15 13.20 29.49
C ALA A 225 -4.43 13.04 28.65
N GLN A 226 -4.57 11.91 27.97
CA GLN A 226 -5.74 11.59 27.14
C GLN A 226 -6.84 10.83 27.90
N GLN A 227 -6.62 10.48 29.19
CA GLN A 227 -7.55 9.70 30.04
C GLN A 227 -7.91 8.34 29.45
N ILE A 228 -6.94 7.64 28.88
CA ILE A 228 -7.13 6.35 28.17
C ILE A 228 -7.36 5.23 29.16
N SER A 229 -8.37 4.38 28.88
CA SER A 229 -8.58 3.10 29.56
C SER A 229 -7.66 2.05 28.94
N LEU A 230 -6.67 1.58 29.68
CA LEU A 230 -5.71 0.57 29.20
C LEU A 230 -6.32 -0.82 29.05
N GLU A 231 -7.45 -1.08 29.70
CA GLU A 231 -8.10 -2.41 29.71
C GLU A 231 -8.68 -2.82 28.36
N ASN A 232 -9.00 -1.84 27.50
CA ASN A 232 -9.62 -2.06 26.20
C ASN A 232 -8.60 -2.13 25.05
N LEU A 233 -7.33 -1.84 25.34
CA LEU A 233 -6.29 -1.85 24.33
C LEU A 233 -5.97 -3.28 23.87
N VAL A 234 -5.78 -3.45 22.58
CA VAL A 234 -5.39 -4.73 21.97
C VAL A 234 -3.89 -4.76 21.68
N ASP A 235 -3.32 -5.96 21.71
CA ASP A 235 -1.94 -6.15 21.28
C ASP A 235 -1.86 -6.08 19.75
N ILE A 236 -1.03 -5.18 19.26
CA ILE A 236 -0.71 -5.05 17.84
C ILE A 236 0.40 -6.06 17.52
N ILE A 237 0.07 -7.06 16.70
CA ILE A 237 1.01 -8.07 16.21
C ILE A 237 1.24 -7.82 14.72
N ILE A 238 2.48 -7.50 14.34
CA ILE A 238 2.88 -7.20 12.96
C ILE A 238 4.23 -7.83 12.61
#